data_ea789170b30c2ecdc90bc10100c5fb7f
#
_entry.id   ea789170b30c2ecdc90bc10100c5fb7f
#
_cell.length_a   1.000
_cell.length_b   1.000
_cell.length_c   1.000
_cell.angle_alpha   90.00
_cell.angle_beta   90.00
_cell.angle_gamma   90.00
#
_symmetry.space_group_name_H-M   'P 1'
#
loop_
_entity.id
_entity.type
_entity.pdbx_description
1 polymer ?
#
loop_
_entity_poly.entity_id
_entity_poly.type
_entity_poly.pdbx_seq_one_letter_code
_entity_poly.pdbx_strand_id
1 'polypeptide(L)'
;MKPFQANAINAVVLIIMGLWGYLSSSDPSPTALIPVGFGVIFALVTPLFRKDNRIVAHIVVLLTFLLIIALFMPLRGAINRGDTLGIVRVALMLGTSIFAMVIYIKSFIDARKARAANE
;
A
#
# COMPACT_ATOMS: atom_id res chain seq x y z
N MET A 1 6.68 2.77 14.82
CA MET A 1 6.17 1.59 14.08
C MET A 1 7.26 1.05 13.17
N LYS A 2 7.43 -0.26 13.13
CA LYS A 2 8.42 -0.90 12.25
C LYS A 2 7.88 -1.00 10.83
N PRO A 3 8.76 -0.96 9.79
CA PRO A 3 8.30 -1.02 8.40
C PRO A 3 7.43 -2.24 8.07
N PHE A 4 7.76 -3.43 8.59
CA PHE A 4 6.96 -4.61 8.30
C PHE A 4 5.55 -4.51 8.88
N GLN A 5 5.38 -3.80 10.00
CA GLN A 5 4.08 -3.56 10.60
C GLN A 5 3.24 -2.63 9.73
N ALA A 6 3.84 -1.56 9.21
CA ALA A 6 3.16 -0.66 8.28
C ALA A 6 2.76 -1.40 7.00
N ASN A 7 3.64 -2.27 6.50
CA ASN A 7 3.38 -3.09 5.32
C ASN A 7 2.19 -4.04 5.57
N ALA A 8 2.14 -4.69 6.73
CA ALA A 8 1.04 -5.60 7.08
C ALA A 8 -0.29 -4.86 7.17
N ILE A 9 -0.32 -3.70 7.82
CA ILE A 9 -1.52 -2.88 7.93
C ILE A 9 -2.00 -2.46 6.55
N ASN A 10 -1.09 -1.98 5.70
CA ASN A 10 -1.43 -1.56 4.35
C ASN A 10 -1.99 -2.74 3.53
N ALA A 11 -1.37 -3.92 3.64
CA ALA A 11 -1.83 -5.12 2.96
C ALA A 11 -3.28 -5.48 3.35
N VAL A 12 -3.60 -5.45 4.64
CA VAL A 12 -4.95 -5.76 5.13
C VAL A 12 -5.96 -4.75 4.60
N VAL A 13 -5.64 -3.45 4.66
CA VAL A 13 -6.53 -2.39 4.18
C VAL A 13 -6.77 -2.55 2.67
N LEU A 14 -5.72 -2.81 1.89
CA LEU A 14 -5.83 -2.98 0.45
C LEU A 14 -6.73 -4.17 0.09
N ILE A 15 -6.56 -5.29 0.76
CA ILE A 15 -7.36 -6.50 0.51
C ILE A 15 -8.82 -6.24 0.87
N ILE A 16 -9.08 -5.73 2.08
CA ILE A 16 -10.44 -5.52 2.57
C ILE A 16 -11.16 -4.48 1.73
N MET A 17 -10.55 -3.32 1.50
CA MET A 17 -11.19 -2.25 0.74
C MET A 17 -11.36 -2.61 -0.73
N GLY A 18 -10.38 -3.30 -1.31
CA GLY A 18 -10.46 -3.74 -2.70
C GLY A 18 -11.56 -4.77 -2.90
N LEU A 19 -11.66 -5.76 -2.02
CA LEU A 19 -12.71 -6.77 -2.09
C LEU A 19 -14.10 -6.15 -1.86
N TRP A 20 -14.21 -5.25 -0.88
CA TRP A 20 -15.48 -4.54 -0.65
C TRP A 20 -15.91 -3.79 -1.89
N GLY A 21 -15.01 -3.05 -2.52
CA GLY A 21 -15.32 -2.32 -3.75
C GLY A 21 -15.75 -3.23 -4.89
N TYR A 22 -15.05 -4.37 -5.06
CA TYR A 22 -15.39 -5.33 -6.11
C TYR A 22 -16.75 -6.00 -5.86
N LEU A 23 -16.96 -6.50 -4.64
CA LEU A 23 -18.17 -7.28 -4.31
C LEU A 23 -19.42 -6.41 -4.20
N SER A 24 -19.29 -5.13 -3.84
CA SER A 24 -20.43 -4.23 -3.66
C SER A 24 -20.86 -3.58 -4.98
N SER A 25 -20.07 -3.70 -6.05
CA SER A 25 -20.42 -3.13 -7.33
C SER A 25 -21.42 -4.03 -8.08
N SER A 26 -22.44 -3.42 -8.71
CA SER A 26 -23.36 -4.14 -9.57
C SER A 26 -22.71 -4.58 -10.91
N ASP A 27 -21.66 -3.86 -11.31
CA ASP A 27 -20.89 -4.14 -12.52
C ASP A 27 -19.40 -4.11 -12.16
N PRO A 28 -18.91 -5.20 -11.51
CA PRO A 28 -17.54 -5.20 -10.98
C PRO A 28 -16.51 -5.10 -12.10
N SER A 29 -15.56 -4.18 -11.92
CA SER A 29 -14.44 -4.00 -12.83
C SER A 29 -13.22 -4.78 -12.34
N PRO A 30 -12.47 -5.46 -13.23
CA PRO A 30 -11.21 -6.08 -12.84
C PRO A 30 -10.21 -5.10 -12.22
N THR A 31 -10.31 -3.82 -12.56
CA THR A 31 -9.47 -2.77 -11.99
C THR A 31 -9.61 -2.67 -10.47
N ALA A 32 -10.79 -3.00 -9.92
CA ALA A 32 -11.01 -3.00 -8.47
C ALA A 32 -10.19 -4.09 -7.76
N LEU A 33 -9.70 -5.09 -8.47
CA LEU A 33 -8.87 -6.15 -7.91
C LEU A 33 -7.38 -5.81 -7.88
N ILE A 34 -6.95 -4.72 -8.52
CA ILE A 34 -5.54 -4.30 -8.52
C ILE A 34 -5.04 -4.07 -7.08
N PRO A 35 -5.74 -3.30 -6.22
CA PRO A 35 -5.32 -3.16 -4.82
C PRO A 35 -5.28 -4.48 -4.07
N VAL A 36 -6.20 -5.40 -4.37
CA VAL A 36 -6.22 -6.73 -3.74
C VAL A 36 -4.95 -7.50 -4.11
N GLY A 37 -4.55 -7.47 -5.38
CA GLY A 37 -3.33 -8.12 -5.84
C GLY A 37 -2.09 -7.55 -5.14
N PHE A 38 -1.96 -6.23 -5.07
CA PHE A 38 -0.88 -5.59 -4.33
C PHE A 38 -0.91 -5.97 -2.85
N GLY A 39 -2.09 -5.99 -2.24
CA GLY A 39 -2.24 -6.38 -0.84
C GLY A 39 -1.78 -7.80 -0.57
N VAL A 40 -2.13 -8.74 -1.45
CA VAL A 40 -1.67 -10.13 -1.34
C VAL A 40 -0.15 -10.21 -1.44
N ILE A 41 0.45 -9.52 -2.41
CA ILE A 41 1.91 -9.47 -2.56
C ILE A 41 2.55 -8.92 -1.29
N PHE A 42 2.04 -7.81 -0.76
CA PHE A 42 2.57 -7.20 0.46
C PHE A 42 2.42 -8.13 1.66
N ALA A 43 1.31 -8.84 1.79
CA ALA A 43 1.12 -9.81 2.85
C ALA A 43 2.14 -10.95 2.77
N LEU A 44 2.41 -11.44 1.57
CA LEU A 44 3.38 -12.51 1.35
C LEU A 44 4.82 -12.08 1.64
N VAL A 45 5.17 -10.82 1.37
CA VAL A 45 6.53 -10.32 1.63
C VAL A 45 6.72 -9.82 3.06
N THR A 46 5.65 -9.67 3.86
CA THR A 46 5.76 -9.18 5.24
C THR A 46 6.77 -9.98 6.07
N PRO A 47 6.75 -11.33 6.08
CA PRO A 47 7.75 -12.09 6.83
C PRO A 47 9.19 -11.85 6.35
N LEU A 48 9.39 -11.68 5.06
CA LEU A 48 10.70 -11.38 4.49
C LEU A 48 11.15 -9.96 4.87
N PHE A 49 10.24 -9.01 4.87
CA PHE A 49 10.50 -7.65 5.29
C PHE A 49 10.89 -7.60 6.77
N ARG A 50 10.25 -8.44 7.59
CA ARG A 50 10.53 -8.55 9.02
C ARG A 50 11.97 -8.97 9.30
N LYS A 51 12.61 -9.70 8.38
CA LYS A 51 14.00 -10.16 8.50
C LYS A 51 15.02 -9.08 8.13
N ASP A 52 14.59 -7.83 7.97
CA ASP A 52 15.45 -6.68 7.61
C ASP A 52 16.21 -6.87 6.30
N ASN A 53 15.58 -7.53 5.33
CA ASN A 53 16.17 -7.74 4.02
C ASN A 53 16.08 -6.45 3.20
N ARG A 54 17.24 -5.86 2.87
CA ARG A 54 17.31 -4.60 2.11
C ARG A 54 16.70 -4.71 0.73
N ILE A 55 16.88 -5.83 0.06
CA ILE A 55 16.33 -6.06 -1.29
C ILE A 55 14.81 -6.03 -1.23
N VAL A 56 14.23 -6.74 -0.26
CA VAL A 56 12.79 -6.77 -0.06
C VAL A 56 12.26 -5.36 0.27
N ALA A 57 12.97 -4.62 1.13
CA ALA A 57 12.58 -3.25 1.48
C ALA A 57 12.51 -2.34 0.25
N HIS A 58 13.49 -2.41 -0.63
CA HIS A 58 13.49 -1.62 -1.87
C HIS A 58 12.36 -2.03 -2.82
N ILE A 59 12.11 -3.32 -2.95
CA ILE A 59 11.02 -3.83 -3.78
C ILE A 59 9.67 -3.34 -3.24
N VAL A 60 9.46 -3.42 -1.93
CA VAL A 60 8.21 -2.99 -1.30
C VAL A 60 8.01 -1.48 -1.50
N VAL A 61 9.05 -0.67 -1.34
CA VAL A 61 8.96 0.78 -1.56
C VAL A 61 8.58 1.08 -3.01
N LEU A 62 9.22 0.42 -3.96
CA LEU A 62 8.93 0.61 -5.37
C LEU A 62 7.49 0.23 -5.69
N LEU A 63 7.04 -0.94 -5.20
CA LEU A 63 5.67 -1.40 -5.42
C LEU A 63 4.65 -0.47 -4.76
N THR A 64 4.95 0.04 -3.56
CA THR A 64 4.06 0.98 -2.86
C THR A 64 3.95 2.28 -3.63
N PHE A 65 5.05 2.78 -4.17
CA PHE A 65 5.05 3.99 -5.01
C PHE A 65 4.19 3.79 -6.26
N LEU A 66 4.36 2.67 -6.95
CA LEU A 66 3.57 2.33 -8.12
C LEU A 66 2.07 2.18 -7.78
N LEU A 67 1.78 1.59 -6.62
CA LEU A 67 0.41 1.45 -6.14
C LEU A 67 -0.24 2.81 -5.88
N ILE A 68 0.49 3.75 -5.25
CA ILE A 68 -0.03 5.09 -4.99
C ILE A 68 -0.43 5.76 -6.31
N ILE A 69 0.43 5.66 -7.32
CA ILE A 69 0.13 6.20 -8.65
C ILE A 69 -1.10 5.50 -9.24
N ALA A 70 -1.14 4.17 -9.16
CA ALA A 70 -2.24 3.37 -9.72
C ALA A 70 -3.58 3.64 -9.04
N LEU A 71 -3.58 3.97 -7.75
CA LEU A 71 -4.81 4.26 -7.00
C LEU A 71 -5.50 5.56 -7.45
N PHE A 72 -4.79 6.45 -8.12
CA PHE A 72 -5.42 7.65 -8.67
C PHE A 72 -6.42 7.33 -9.78
N MET A 73 -6.25 6.23 -10.50
CA MET A 73 -7.20 5.82 -11.53
C MET A 73 -8.58 5.47 -10.95
N PRO A 74 -8.71 4.56 -9.97
CA PRO A 74 -10.01 4.28 -9.36
C PRO A 74 -10.56 5.49 -8.60
N LEU A 75 -9.70 6.34 -8.04
CA LEU A 75 -10.14 7.57 -7.38
C LEU A 75 -10.83 8.50 -8.39
N ARG A 76 -10.19 8.73 -9.52
CA ARG A 76 -10.76 9.55 -10.58
C ARG A 76 -12.09 8.99 -11.09
N GLY A 77 -12.16 7.67 -11.27
CA GLY A 77 -13.38 7.01 -11.68
C GLY A 77 -14.51 7.18 -10.67
N ALA A 78 -14.21 7.05 -9.37
CA ALA A 78 -15.19 7.23 -8.31
C ALA A 78 -15.70 8.67 -8.24
N ILE A 79 -14.81 9.65 -8.41
CA ILE A 79 -15.18 11.07 -8.45
C ILE A 79 -16.11 11.34 -9.64
N ASN A 80 -15.76 10.82 -10.81
CA ASN A 80 -16.56 11.04 -12.04
C ASN A 80 -17.95 10.43 -11.95
N ARG A 81 -18.10 9.29 -11.23
CA ARG A 81 -19.39 8.65 -11.02
C ARG A 81 -20.18 9.23 -9.86
N GLY A 82 -19.57 10.12 -9.06
CA GLY A 82 -20.19 10.61 -7.83
C GLY A 82 -20.34 9.53 -6.77
N ASP A 83 -19.48 8.51 -6.78
CA ASP A 83 -19.53 7.38 -5.84
C ASP A 83 -18.78 7.75 -4.56
N THR A 84 -19.52 8.28 -3.58
CA THR A 84 -18.94 8.73 -2.31
C THR A 84 -18.27 7.60 -1.55
N LEU A 85 -18.87 6.40 -1.51
CA LEU A 85 -18.27 5.25 -0.83
C LEU A 85 -17.00 4.79 -1.53
N GLY A 86 -16.99 4.83 -2.87
CA GLY A 86 -15.79 4.53 -3.65
C GLY A 86 -14.66 5.51 -3.35
N ILE A 87 -14.96 6.79 -3.25
CA ILE A 87 -13.98 7.82 -2.90
C ILE A 87 -13.40 7.54 -1.51
N VAL A 88 -14.25 7.21 -0.54
CA VAL A 88 -13.79 6.90 0.84
C VAL A 88 -12.88 5.69 0.84
N ARG A 89 -13.26 4.61 0.13
CA ARG A 89 -12.44 3.40 0.06
C ARG A 89 -11.06 3.68 -0.52
N VAL A 90 -11.00 4.38 -1.65
CA VAL A 90 -9.73 4.70 -2.30
C VAL A 90 -8.90 5.66 -1.44
N ALA A 91 -9.55 6.63 -0.80
CA ALA A 91 -8.88 7.57 0.08
C ALA A 91 -8.21 6.85 1.27
N LEU A 92 -8.88 5.85 1.85
CA LEU A 92 -8.29 5.04 2.92
C LEU A 92 -7.10 4.23 2.41
N MET A 93 -7.21 3.63 1.24
CA MET A 93 -6.09 2.88 0.63
C MET A 93 -4.91 3.80 0.34
N LEU A 94 -5.15 4.98 -0.22
CA LEU A 94 -4.11 5.98 -0.45
C LEU A 94 -3.49 6.45 0.87
N GLY A 95 -4.30 6.73 1.88
CA GLY A 95 -3.83 7.18 3.18
C GLY A 95 -2.89 6.16 3.82
N THR A 96 -3.27 4.88 3.85
CA THR A 96 -2.42 3.84 4.42
C THR A 96 -1.17 3.59 3.59
N SER A 97 -1.26 3.67 2.26
CA SER A 97 -0.10 3.50 1.38
C SER A 97 0.90 4.65 1.54
N ILE A 98 0.43 5.89 1.64
CA ILE A 98 1.28 7.05 1.88
C ILE A 98 1.90 6.96 3.28
N PHE A 99 1.13 6.58 4.30
CA PHE A 99 1.62 6.37 5.66
C PHE A 99 2.73 5.32 5.67
N ALA A 100 2.53 4.19 5.01
CA ALA A 100 3.54 3.14 4.90
C ALA A 100 4.80 3.65 4.21
N MET A 101 4.64 4.43 3.12
CA MET A 101 5.77 5.02 2.39
C MET A 101 6.60 5.93 3.29
N VAL A 102 5.94 6.77 4.11
CA VAL A 102 6.62 7.65 5.06
C VAL A 102 7.42 6.83 6.07
N ILE A 103 6.83 5.75 6.60
CA ILE A 103 7.51 4.84 7.53
C ILE A 103 8.74 4.20 6.86
N TYR A 104 8.62 3.75 5.62
CA TYR A 104 9.73 3.15 4.88
C TYR A 104 10.87 4.12 4.66
N ILE A 105 10.57 5.34 4.22
CA ILE A 105 11.56 6.38 3.98
C ILE A 105 12.26 6.74 5.28
N LYS A 106 11.51 6.92 6.36
CA LYS A 106 12.06 7.20 7.69
C LYS A 106 12.98 6.09 8.14
N SER A 107 12.61 4.84 7.93
CA SER A 107 13.44 3.69 8.28
C SER A 107 14.76 3.70 7.51
N PHE A 108 14.75 4.04 6.23
CA PHE A 108 15.97 4.13 5.43
C PHE A 108 16.88 5.26 5.92
N ILE A 109 16.31 6.42 6.26
CA ILE A 109 17.06 7.55 6.79
C ILE A 109 17.71 7.17 8.14
N ASP A 110 16.94 6.54 9.02
CA ASP A 110 17.42 6.12 10.33
C ASP A 110 18.54 5.08 10.20
N ALA A 111 18.40 4.12 9.29
CA ALA A 111 19.42 3.11 9.04
C ALA A 111 20.71 3.74 8.49
N ARG A 112 20.59 4.73 7.61
CA ARG A 112 21.72 5.46 7.05
C ARG A 112 22.46 6.25 8.14
N LYS A 113 21.71 6.92 9.02
CA LYS A 113 22.28 7.66 10.15
C LYS A 113 23.01 6.73 11.11
N ALA A 114 22.42 5.57 11.41
CA ALA A 114 23.05 4.59 12.28
C ALA A 114 24.37 4.07 11.71
N ARG A 115 24.42 3.83 10.40
CA ARG A 115 25.66 3.41 9.74
C ARG A 115 26.72 4.51 9.77
N ALA A 116 26.32 5.75 9.52
CA ALA A 116 27.24 6.88 9.56
C ALA A 116 27.81 7.09 10.97
N ALA A 117 26.98 6.91 12.02
CA ALA A 117 27.42 7.04 13.41
C ALA A 117 28.44 5.95 13.79
N ASN A 118 28.42 4.79 13.13
CA ASN A 118 29.33 3.68 13.41
C ASN A 118 30.66 3.77 12.62
N GLU A 119 30.76 4.71 11.69
CA GLU A 119 32.00 4.99 10.96
C GLU A 119 32.85 5.99 11.74
#